data_5430e3262ef1a8a63eea88dec2759906
#
_entry.id   5430e3262ef1a8a63eea88dec2759906
#
_cell.length_a   1.000
_cell.length_b   1.000
_cell.length_c   1.000
_cell.angle_alpha   90.00
_cell.angle_beta   90.00
_cell.angle_gamma   90.00
#
_symmetry.space_group_name_H-M   'P 1'
#
loop_
_entity.id
_entity.type
_entity.pdbx_description
1 polymer ?
#
loop_
_entity_poly.entity_id
_entity_poly.type
_entity_poly.pdbx_seq_one_letter_code
_entity_poly.pdbx_strand_id
1 'polypeptide(L)'
;MAGGSGSGKSTLLKLLQGSNDGYRGSILYDGKELRTLRPDSLYDLLSVIQQDVFIFNSSVRDNITMFRDFPSGKIERVIRLAGLEGLVNARGADCPCGENGNALSGGERQRISIARSLLRETPVLLVDEATASLDPVTAFGVTDAILSLDGLTRILVTHRLEEAMLRRCDGILVLKNGCLEEFGAFDELMDRKGYFYSLFMVSQS
;
A
#
# COMPACT_ATOMS: atom_id res chain seq x y z
N MET A 1 -0.07 4.05 -9.37
CA MET A 1 -1.21 4.27 -10.29
C MET A 1 -1.86 5.62 -9.96
N ALA A 2 -2.12 6.42 -10.97
CA ALA A 2 -2.71 7.75 -10.89
C ALA A 2 -4.03 7.82 -11.69
N GLY A 3 -4.87 8.84 -11.40
CA GLY A 3 -6.14 9.07 -12.08
C GLY A 3 -7.17 9.69 -11.15
N GLY A 4 -8.18 10.34 -11.69
CA GLY A 4 -9.26 10.95 -10.94
C GLY A 4 -10.07 9.96 -10.09
N SER A 5 -10.95 10.47 -9.22
CA SER A 5 -11.90 9.62 -8.48
C SER A 5 -12.77 8.83 -9.46
N GLY A 6 -13.04 7.55 -9.14
CA GLY A 6 -13.84 6.69 -10.02
C GLY A 6 -13.14 6.21 -11.30
N SER A 7 -11.84 6.48 -11.51
CA SER A 7 -11.12 6.08 -12.74
C SER A 7 -10.83 4.57 -12.84
N GLY A 8 -11.14 3.77 -11.82
CA GLY A 8 -10.96 2.31 -11.84
C GLY A 8 -9.74 1.78 -11.08
N LYS A 9 -8.97 2.62 -10.38
CA LYS A 9 -7.74 2.21 -9.66
C LYS A 9 -7.99 1.11 -8.63
N SER A 10 -8.93 1.32 -7.71
CA SER A 10 -9.27 0.33 -6.67
C SER A 10 -9.94 -0.92 -7.26
N THR A 11 -10.66 -0.80 -8.39
CA THR A 11 -11.19 -1.95 -9.12
C THR A 11 -10.04 -2.80 -9.67
N LEU A 12 -9.03 -2.17 -10.29
CA LEU A 12 -7.86 -2.87 -10.80
C LEU A 12 -7.08 -3.55 -9.66
N LEU A 13 -6.90 -2.87 -8.51
CA LEU A 13 -6.28 -3.50 -7.33
C LEU A 13 -7.05 -4.72 -6.84
N LYS A 14 -8.39 -4.64 -6.78
CA LYS A 14 -9.25 -5.78 -6.39
C LYS A 14 -9.12 -6.96 -7.35
N LEU A 15 -8.98 -6.69 -8.66
CA LEU A 15 -8.71 -7.74 -9.65
C LEU A 15 -7.34 -8.40 -9.41
N LEU A 16 -6.30 -7.60 -9.17
CA LEU A 16 -4.96 -8.12 -8.84
C LEU A 16 -4.95 -8.93 -7.53
N GLN A 17 -5.81 -8.62 -6.58
CA GLN A 17 -5.96 -9.38 -5.33
C GLN A 17 -6.72 -10.71 -5.50
N GLY A 18 -7.27 -10.99 -6.69
CA GLY A 18 -8.15 -12.13 -6.91
C GLY A 18 -9.51 -12.00 -6.22
N SER A 19 -9.91 -10.79 -5.81
CA SER A 19 -11.19 -10.56 -5.12
C SER A 19 -12.39 -10.60 -6.06
N ASN A 20 -12.15 -10.64 -7.37
CA ASN A 20 -13.19 -10.74 -8.41
C ASN A 20 -12.62 -11.54 -9.59
N ASP A 21 -13.30 -12.62 -9.95
CA ASP A 21 -12.96 -13.52 -11.06
C ASP A 21 -13.73 -13.22 -12.37
N GLY A 22 -14.73 -12.33 -12.31
CA GLY A 22 -15.62 -11.97 -13.43
C GLY A 22 -14.99 -11.06 -14.49
N TYR A 23 -13.66 -11.04 -14.66
CA TYR A 23 -12.98 -10.22 -15.68
C TYR A 23 -12.77 -10.96 -17.00
N ARG A 24 -12.59 -10.22 -18.09
CA ARG A 24 -12.17 -10.74 -19.41
C ARG A 24 -10.68 -10.48 -19.60
N GLY A 25 -10.01 -11.39 -20.31
CA GLY A 25 -8.55 -11.36 -20.48
C GLY A 25 -7.83 -12.21 -19.44
N SER A 26 -6.54 -11.95 -19.21
CA SER A 26 -5.68 -12.70 -18.30
C SER A 26 -4.90 -11.77 -17.37
N ILE A 27 -4.72 -12.19 -16.13
CA ILE A 27 -3.84 -11.57 -15.14
C ILE A 27 -2.80 -12.62 -14.76
N LEU A 28 -1.54 -12.32 -14.97
CA LEU A 28 -0.46 -13.28 -14.76
C LEU A 28 0.47 -12.84 -13.62
N TYR A 29 0.74 -13.76 -12.70
CA TYR A 29 1.80 -13.67 -11.70
C TYR A 29 2.94 -14.60 -12.13
N ASP A 30 4.07 -14.04 -12.58
CA ASP A 30 5.21 -14.78 -13.13
C ASP A 30 4.79 -15.83 -14.19
N GLY A 31 3.93 -15.41 -15.12
CA GLY A 31 3.43 -16.26 -16.21
C GLY A 31 2.31 -17.22 -15.84
N LYS A 32 1.88 -17.28 -14.56
CA LYS A 32 0.77 -18.13 -14.10
C LYS A 32 -0.51 -17.33 -14.03
N GLU A 33 -1.57 -17.81 -14.67
CA GLU A 33 -2.89 -17.16 -14.65
C GLU A 33 -3.47 -17.11 -13.22
N LEU A 34 -3.88 -15.92 -12.79
CA LEU A 34 -4.42 -15.67 -11.45
C LEU A 34 -5.57 -16.62 -11.09
N ARG A 35 -6.48 -16.89 -12.02
CA ARG A 35 -7.62 -17.80 -11.79
C ARG A 35 -7.23 -19.24 -11.49
N THR A 36 -6.01 -19.64 -11.84
CA THR A 36 -5.49 -20.99 -11.58
C THR A 36 -4.72 -21.09 -10.27
N LEU A 37 -4.42 -19.96 -9.63
CA LEU A 37 -3.74 -19.94 -8.36
C LEU A 37 -4.68 -20.34 -7.23
N ARG A 38 -4.21 -21.21 -6.34
CA ARG A 38 -4.94 -21.49 -5.10
C ARG A 38 -4.90 -20.27 -4.18
N PRO A 39 -5.95 -19.99 -3.39
CA PRO A 39 -5.98 -18.86 -2.46
C PRO A 39 -4.75 -18.79 -1.54
N ASP A 40 -4.30 -19.92 -1.01
CA ASP A 40 -3.10 -19.98 -0.15
C ASP A 40 -1.84 -19.51 -0.89
N SER A 41 -1.67 -19.97 -2.15
CA SER A 41 -0.53 -19.56 -2.98
C SER A 41 -0.57 -18.07 -3.32
N LEU A 42 -1.76 -17.53 -3.57
CA LEU A 42 -1.93 -16.09 -3.81
C LEU A 42 -1.67 -15.29 -2.52
N TYR A 43 -2.13 -15.82 -1.38
CA TYR A 43 -1.85 -15.22 -0.08
C TYR A 43 -0.35 -15.12 0.20
N ASP A 44 0.45 -16.14 -0.15
CA ASP A 44 1.90 -16.13 0.03
C ASP A 44 2.63 -15.22 -0.96
N LEU A 45 2.01 -14.92 -2.10
CA LEU A 45 2.60 -14.05 -3.13
C LEU A 45 2.40 -12.57 -2.87
N LEU A 46 1.28 -12.15 -2.26
CA LEU A 46 0.96 -10.74 -2.16
C LEU A 46 0.53 -10.32 -0.76
N SER A 47 0.91 -9.10 -0.40
CA SER A 47 0.38 -8.35 0.73
C SER A 47 -0.36 -7.13 0.24
N VAL A 48 -1.39 -6.74 0.99
CA VAL A 48 -2.22 -5.58 0.65
C VAL A 48 -2.30 -4.65 1.85
N ILE A 49 -1.97 -3.39 1.63
CA ILE A 49 -2.24 -2.31 2.57
C ILE A 49 -3.49 -1.61 2.07
N GLN A 50 -4.58 -1.73 2.84
CA GLN A 50 -5.89 -1.17 2.50
C GLN A 50 -6.12 0.15 3.23
N GLN A 51 -7.03 0.96 2.70
CA GLN A 51 -7.48 2.19 3.34
C GLN A 51 -8.26 1.90 4.62
N ASP A 52 -9.16 0.91 4.59
CA ASP A 52 -9.93 0.48 5.76
C ASP A 52 -9.13 -0.54 6.57
N VAL A 53 -8.87 -0.21 7.83
CA VAL A 53 -8.04 -1.02 8.71
C VAL A 53 -8.85 -1.69 9.79
N PHE A 54 -8.82 -3.01 9.82
CA PHE A 54 -9.34 -3.79 10.93
C PHE A 54 -8.27 -3.99 12.01
N ILE A 55 -8.63 -3.69 13.27
CA ILE A 55 -7.79 -3.86 14.45
C ILE A 55 -8.47 -4.82 15.42
N PHE A 56 -7.76 -5.88 15.80
CA PHE A 56 -8.21 -6.82 16.82
C PHE A 56 -8.17 -6.17 18.22
N ASN A 57 -9.09 -6.55 19.09
CA ASN A 57 -9.05 -6.19 20.50
C ASN A 57 -7.93 -6.97 21.22
N SER A 58 -6.71 -6.60 20.93
CA SER A 58 -5.47 -7.20 21.46
C SER A 58 -4.35 -6.17 21.50
N SER A 59 -3.12 -6.60 21.72
CA SER A 59 -1.95 -5.72 21.76
C SER A 59 -1.56 -5.19 20.37
N VAL A 60 -0.74 -4.14 20.33
CA VAL A 60 -0.11 -3.65 19.08
C VAL A 60 0.72 -4.76 18.45
N ARG A 61 1.50 -5.49 19.24
CA ARG A 61 2.30 -6.64 18.79
C ARG A 61 1.42 -7.69 18.10
N ASP A 62 0.36 -8.14 18.75
CA ASP A 62 -0.54 -9.17 18.20
C ASP A 62 -1.21 -8.71 16.89
N ASN A 63 -1.56 -7.43 16.82
CA ASN A 63 -2.11 -6.85 15.60
C ASN A 63 -1.10 -6.81 14.46
N ILE A 64 0.18 -6.56 14.72
CA ILE A 64 1.24 -6.59 13.71
C ILE A 64 1.51 -8.04 13.27
N THR A 65 1.66 -8.95 14.23
CA THR A 65 2.08 -10.35 13.99
C THR A 65 0.93 -11.25 13.55
N MET A 66 -0.31 -10.80 13.68
CA MET A 66 -1.50 -11.64 13.46
C MET A 66 -1.46 -12.91 14.30
N PHE A 67 -1.05 -12.79 15.56
CA PHE A 67 -0.91 -13.87 16.54
C PHE A 67 0.06 -14.98 16.13
N ARG A 68 1.02 -14.69 15.25
CA ARG A 68 2.06 -15.62 14.84
C ARG A 68 3.40 -15.22 15.47
N ASP A 69 4.28 -16.21 15.62
CA ASP A 69 5.62 -15.97 16.10
C ASP A 69 6.54 -15.47 14.99
N PHE A 70 7.24 -14.38 15.29
CA PHE A 70 8.27 -13.81 14.42
C PHE A 70 9.51 -13.44 15.25
N PRO A 71 10.71 -13.49 14.68
CA PRO A 71 11.90 -12.97 15.35
C PRO A 71 11.73 -11.51 15.76
N SER A 72 12.13 -11.15 16.99
CA SER A 72 11.97 -9.79 17.52
C SER A 72 12.55 -8.71 16.61
N GLY A 73 13.73 -8.96 16.00
CA GLY A 73 14.34 -8.03 15.07
C GLY A 73 13.51 -7.74 13.80
N LYS A 74 12.69 -8.70 13.34
CA LYS A 74 11.75 -8.46 12.22
C LYS A 74 10.59 -7.54 12.66
N ILE A 75 10.07 -7.77 13.87
CA ILE A 75 9.00 -6.95 14.43
C ILE A 75 9.49 -5.51 14.65
N GLU A 76 10.67 -5.33 15.24
CA GLU A 76 11.28 -4.01 15.42
C GLU A 76 11.53 -3.29 14.10
N ARG A 77 12.01 -4.01 13.08
CA ARG A 77 12.20 -3.46 11.74
C ARG A 77 10.91 -2.91 11.15
N VAL A 78 9.81 -3.66 11.19
CA VAL A 78 8.54 -3.20 10.61
C VAL A 78 7.87 -2.10 11.43
N ILE A 79 8.06 -2.09 12.76
CA ILE A 79 7.64 -0.98 13.63
C ILE A 79 8.31 0.32 13.19
N ARG A 80 9.61 0.28 12.90
CA ARG A 80 10.37 1.44 12.39
C ARG A 80 9.90 1.85 11.00
N LEU A 81 9.84 0.91 10.06
CA LEU A 81 9.41 1.18 8.69
C LEU A 81 8.00 1.79 8.61
N ALA A 82 7.11 1.39 9.52
CA ALA A 82 5.75 1.92 9.60
C ALA A 82 5.62 3.20 10.44
N GLY A 83 6.70 3.73 11.02
CA GLY A 83 6.69 4.93 11.86
C GLY A 83 5.94 4.74 13.20
N LEU A 84 5.94 3.51 13.76
CA LEU A 84 5.28 3.17 15.02
C LEU A 84 6.18 3.34 16.26
N GLU A 85 7.44 3.74 16.10
CA GLU A 85 8.40 3.86 17.19
C GLU A 85 7.90 4.77 18.33
N GLY A 86 7.29 5.90 17.98
CA GLY A 86 6.72 6.82 18.96
C GLY A 86 5.64 6.19 19.84
N LEU A 87 4.73 5.42 19.26
CA LEU A 87 3.69 4.68 19.98
C LEU A 87 4.29 3.61 20.88
N VAL A 88 5.21 2.80 20.32
CA VAL A 88 5.84 1.69 21.06
C VAL A 88 6.74 2.18 22.19
N ASN A 89 7.48 3.26 21.97
CA ASN A 89 8.32 3.86 23.03
C ASN A 89 7.50 4.46 24.16
N ALA A 90 6.35 5.06 23.84
CA ALA A 90 5.47 5.69 24.84
C ALA A 90 4.63 4.69 25.63
N ARG A 91 4.15 3.61 25.00
CA ARG A 91 3.13 2.73 25.57
C ARG A 91 3.52 1.24 25.62
N GLY A 92 4.65 0.86 25.01
CA GLY A 92 5.05 -0.54 24.80
C GLY A 92 4.35 -1.21 23.61
N ALA A 93 4.99 -2.24 23.05
CA ALA A 93 4.40 -3.03 21.96
C ALA A 93 3.20 -3.90 22.43
N ASP A 94 3.16 -4.22 23.71
CA ASP A 94 2.11 -5.05 24.31
C ASP A 94 0.92 -4.20 24.84
N CYS A 95 0.89 -2.89 24.55
CA CYS A 95 -0.22 -2.04 24.93
C CYS A 95 -1.50 -2.45 24.17
N PRO A 96 -2.68 -2.45 24.84
CA PRO A 96 -3.94 -2.84 24.21
C PRO A 96 -4.40 -1.78 23.21
N CYS A 97 -4.90 -2.25 22.08
CA CYS A 97 -5.49 -1.39 21.03
C CYS A 97 -6.93 -0.98 21.32
N GLY A 98 -7.60 -1.70 22.23
CA GLY A 98 -9.02 -1.53 22.53
C GLY A 98 -9.94 -2.16 21.48
N GLU A 99 -11.24 -2.12 21.74
CA GLU A 99 -12.24 -2.65 20.83
C GLU A 99 -12.25 -1.86 19.51
N ASN A 100 -12.08 -2.55 18.39
CA ASN A 100 -11.92 -1.96 17.05
C ASN A 100 -10.80 -0.88 16.96
N GLY A 101 -9.82 -0.96 17.85
CA GLY A 101 -8.71 -0.01 17.89
C GLY A 101 -9.08 1.38 18.42
N ASN A 102 -10.10 1.49 19.28
CA ASN A 102 -10.57 2.76 19.84
C ASN A 102 -9.53 3.47 20.75
N ALA A 103 -8.53 2.73 21.25
CA ALA A 103 -7.43 3.29 22.02
C ALA A 103 -6.30 3.89 21.15
N LEU A 104 -6.47 3.88 19.82
CA LEU A 104 -5.50 4.33 18.83
C LEU A 104 -6.08 5.45 17.96
N SER A 105 -5.24 6.38 17.55
CA SER A 105 -5.57 7.35 16.51
C SER A 105 -5.76 6.65 15.14
N GLY A 106 -6.42 7.31 14.19
CA GLY A 106 -6.57 6.80 12.82
C GLY A 106 -5.23 6.48 12.15
N GLY A 107 -4.26 7.37 12.33
CA GLY A 107 -2.91 7.19 11.81
C GLY A 107 -2.16 6.01 12.45
N GLU A 108 -2.32 5.77 13.75
CA GLU A 108 -1.71 4.60 14.42
C GLU A 108 -2.31 3.29 13.92
N ARG A 109 -3.64 3.22 13.75
CA ARG A 109 -4.29 2.04 13.14
C ARG A 109 -3.75 1.76 11.75
N GLN A 110 -3.63 2.80 10.91
CA GLN A 110 -3.09 2.67 9.56
C GLN A 110 -1.65 2.17 9.57
N ARG A 111 -0.79 2.72 10.43
CA ARG A 111 0.61 2.27 10.56
C ARG A 111 0.72 0.82 11.05
N ILE A 112 -0.17 0.35 11.92
CA ILE A 112 -0.22 -1.07 12.32
C ILE A 112 -0.54 -1.96 11.11
N SER A 113 -1.51 -1.57 10.25
CA SER A 113 -1.81 -2.30 9.02
C SER A 113 -0.61 -2.34 8.05
N ILE A 114 0.12 -1.25 7.95
CA ILE A 114 1.35 -1.18 7.15
C ILE A 114 2.41 -2.15 7.72
N ALA A 115 2.69 -2.09 9.03
CA ALA A 115 3.63 -3.00 9.69
C ALA A 115 3.25 -4.47 9.50
N ARG A 116 1.96 -4.81 9.65
CA ARG A 116 1.40 -6.13 9.39
C ARG A 116 1.71 -6.64 7.98
N SER A 117 1.51 -5.79 6.99
CA SER A 117 1.73 -6.14 5.58
C SER A 117 3.21 -6.30 5.25
N LEU A 118 4.06 -5.43 5.80
CA LEU A 118 5.52 -5.49 5.61
C LEU A 118 6.15 -6.70 6.32
N LEU A 119 5.60 -7.13 7.47
CA LEU A 119 6.14 -8.28 8.22
C LEU A 119 6.03 -9.60 7.44
N ARG A 120 5.09 -9.68 6.50
CA ARG A 120 4.89 -10.87 5.67
C ARG A 120 5.97 -11.08 4.61
N GLU A 121 6.73 -10.04 4.25
CA GLU A 121 7.84 -10.09 3.27
C GLU A 121 7.43 -10.78 1.94
N THR A 122 6.23 -10.50 1.44
CA THR A 122 5.72 -11.10 0.19
C THR A 122 6.36 -10.46 -1.04
N PRO A 123 6.52 -11.21 -2.15
CA PRO A 123 7.11 -10.69 -3.39
C PRO A 123 6.36 -9.51 -4.02
N VAL A 124 5.06 -9.39 -3.74
CA VAL A 124 4.20 -8.32 -4.29
C VAL A 124 3.54 -7.56 -3.16
N LEU A 125 3.63 -6.23 -3.20
CA LEU A 125 2.96 -5.32 -2.26
C LEU A 125 2.00 -4.41 -3.02
N LEU A 126 0.71 -4.54 -2.71
CA LEU A 126 -0.34 -3.66 -3.20
C LEU A 126 -0.67 -2.62 -2.13
N VAL A 127 -0.70 -1.36 -2.50
CA VAL A 127 -0.93 -0.24 -1.56
C VAL A 127 -2.09 0.60 -2.08
N ASP A 128 -3.23 0.55 -1.38
CA ASP A 128 -4.43 1.31 -1.73
C ASP A 128 -4.59 2.51 -0.77
N GLU A 129 -4.12 3.67 -1.18
CA GLU A 129 -4.26 4.94 -0.44
C GLU A 129 -3.83 4.86 1.04
N ALA A 130 -2.85 4.01 1.33
CA ALA A 130 -2.44 3.65 2.69
C ALA A 130 -1.95 4.82 3.56
N THR A 131 -1.66 5.97 2.98
CA THR A 131 -1.14 7.14 3.70
C THR A 131 -2.14 8.30 3.75
N ALA A 132 -3.39 8.10 3.29
CA ALA A 132 -4.40 9.17 3.22
C ALA A 132 -4.77 9.73 4.60
N SER A 133 -4.77 8.90 5.64
CA SER A 133 -5.10 9.28 7.03
C SER A 133 -3.89 9.72 7.87
N LEU A 134 -2.68 9.76 7.27
CA LEU A 134 -1.46 10.18 7.94
C LEU A 134 -1.18 11.68 7.70
N ASP A 135 -0.53 12.31 8.68
CA ASP A 135 0.05 13.64 8.47
C ASP A 135 1.12 13.61 7.36
N PRO A 136 1.41 14.73 6.70
CA PRO A 136 2.30 14.76 5.54
C PRO A 136 3.70 14.21 5.80
N VAL A 137 4.28 14.49 6.96
CA VAL A 137 5.65 14.06 7.32
C VAL A 137 5.70 12.54 7.50
N THR A 138 4.76 12.00 8.25
CA THR A 138 4.64 10.54 8.45
C THR A 138 4.30 9.83 7.14
N ALA A 139 3.39 10.37 6.33
CA ALA A 139 3.03 9.82 5.02
C ALA A 139 4.24 9.73 4.10
N PHE A 140 5.04 10.80 4.03
CA PHE A 140 6.27 10.83 3.26
C PHE A 140 7.25 9.75 3.74
N GLY A 141 7.55 9.71 5.05
CA GLY A 141 8.50 8.75 5.63
C GLY A 141 8.10 7.29 5.39
N VAL A 142 6.81 6.97 5.54
CA VAL A 142 6.29 5.62 5.29
C VAL A 142 6.35 5.26 3.79
N THR A 143 5.98 6.19 2.92
CA THR A 143 6.06 5.95 1.46
C THR A 143 7.51 5.79 1.02
N ASP A 144 8.42 6.64 1.54
CA ASP A 144 9.86 6.55 1.30
C ASP A 144 10.41 5.17 1.74
N ALA A 145 10.04 4.72 2.94
CA ALA A 145 10.42 3.41 3.45
C ALA A 145 9.93 2.27 2.54
N ILE A 146 8.66 2.32 2.09
CA ILE A 146 8.10 1.33 1.16
C ILE A 146 8.85 1.34 -0.18
N LEU A 147 9.15 2.53 -0.73
CA LEU A 147 9.88 2.66 -1.99
C LEU A 147 11.35 2.24 -1.89
N SER A 148 11.91 2.21 -0.69
CA SER A 148 13.29 1.80 -0.43
C SER A 148 13.46 0.30 -0.18
N LEU A 149 12.36 -0.48 -0.14
CA LEU A 149 12.45 -1.93 -0.01
C LEU A 149 12.92 -2.55 -1.34
N ASP A 150 13.92 -3.40 -1.29
CA ASP A 150 14.43 -4.11 -2.47
C ASP A 150 13.75 -5.47 -2.64
N GLY A 151 13.79 -5.99 -3.88
CA GLY A 151 13.41 -7.36 -4.19
C GLY A 151 11.92 -7.65 -4.23
N LEU A 152 11.05 -6.62 -4.27
CA LEU A 152 9.61 -6.82 -4.40
C LEU A 152 8.98 -5.92 -5.47
N THR A 153 7.90 -6.40 -6.06
CA THR A 153 7.04 -5.61 -6.94
C THR A 153 6.07 -4.79 -6.10
N ARG A 154 6.00 -3.47 -6.34
CA ARG A 154 5.12 -2.55 -5.63
C ARG A 154 4.14 -1.90 -6.58
N ILE A 155 2.86 -1.93 -6.23
CA ILE A 155 1.81 -1.22 -6.95
C ILE A 155 1.12 -0.29 -5.97
N LEU A 156 1.37 1.01 -6.12
CA LEU A 156 0.82 2.04 -5.24
C LEU A 156 -0.30 2.79 -5.94
N VAL A 157 -1.44 2.91 -5.29
CA VAL A 157 -2.49 3.87 -5.63
C VAL A 157 -2.37 5.05 -4.68
N THR A 158 -2.26 6.25 -5.23
CA THR A 158 -2.17 7.47 -4.44
C THR A 158 -2.91 8.61 -5.13
N HIS A 159 -3.52 9.47 -4.34
CA HIS A 159 -4.02 10.78 -4.78
C HIS A 159 -3.00 11.91 -4.53
N ARG A 160 -1.95 11.63 -3.76
CA ARG A 160 -0.84 12.57 -3.53
C ARG A 160 0.21 12.37 -4.63
N LEU A 161 0.24 13.31 -5.57
CA LEU A 161 1.18 13.28 -6.70
C LEU A 161 2.43 14.07 -6.32
N GLU A 162 3.23 13.53 -5.40
CA GLU A 162 4.49 14.15 -4.96
C GLU A 162 5.61 13.80 -5.95
N GLU A 163 6.22 14.81 -6.58
CA GLU A 163 7.24 14.62 -7.61
C GLU A 163 8.38 13.71 -7.14
N ALA A 164 8.92 13.96 -5.92
CA ALA A 164 10.01 13.19 -5.36
C ALA A 164 9.72 11.69 -5.26
N MET A 165 8.44 11.31 -5.02
CA MET A 165 8.01 9.91 -4.97
C MET A 165 7.76 9.34 -6.36
N LEU A 166 7.14 10.12 -7.24
CA LEU A 166 6.79 9.69 -8.60
C LEU A 166 8.04 9.41 -9.44
N ARG A 167 9.11 10.19 -9.26
CA ARG A 167 10.42 9.98 -9.93
C ARG A 167 11.12 8.68 -9.53
N ARG A 168 10.75 8.08 -8.40
CA ARG A 168 11.29 6.79 -7.92
C ARG A 168 10.52 5.58 -8.42
N CYS A 169 9.39 5.81 -9.08
CA CYS A 169 8.60 4.72 -9.68
C CYS A 169 9.16 4.37 -11.05
N ASP A 170 9.28 3.07 -11.36
CA ASP A 170 9.69 2.57 -12.67
C ASP A 170 8.70 2.98 -13.77
N GLY A 171 7.43 3.20 -13.40
CA GLY A 171 6.40 3.67 -14.32
C GLY A 171 5.13 4.12 -13.61
N ILE A 172 4.44 5.06 -14.22
CA ILE A 172 3.17 5.61 -13.75
C ILE A 172 2.07 5.17 -14.71
N LEU A 173 1.13 4.38 -14.20
CA LEU A 173 -0.06 3.94 -14.92
C LEU A 173 -1.18 4.93 -14.61
N VAL A 174 -1.68 5.60 -15.63
CA VAL A 174 -2.70 6.65 -15.52
C VAL A 174 -4.03 6.12 -16.05
N LEU A 175 -5.03 6.08 -15.18
CA LEU A 175 -6.38 5.60 -15.51
C LEU A 175 -7.35 6.76 -15.66
N LYS A 176 -8.21 6.67 -16.69
CA LYS A 176 -9.32 7.60 -16.93
C LYS A 176 -10.54 6.82 -17.42
N ASN A 177 -11.68 7.00 -16.74
CA ASN A 177 -12.94 6.34 -17.11
C ASN A 177 -12.84 4.81 -17.29
N GLY A 178 -12.04 4.14 -16.45
CA GLY A 178 -11.83 2.69 -16.50
C GLY A 178 -10.85 2.20 -17.56
N CYS A 179 -10.23 3.10 -18.32
CA CYS A 179 -9.26 2.77 -19.36
C CYS A 179 -7.86 3.26 -19.00
N LEU A 180 -6.84 2.57 -19.54
CA LEU A 180 -5.48 3.05 -19.53
C LEU A 180 -5.37 4.23 -20.51
N GLU A 181 -5.12 5.42 -19.97
CA GLU A 181 -4.96 6.65 -20.76
C GLU A 181 -3.50 6.90 -21.13
N GLU A 182 -2.60 6.76 -20.13
CA GLU A 182 -1.17 6.98 -20.32
C GLU A 182 -0.37 5.99 -19.47
N PHE A 183 0.83 5.68 -19.94
CA PHE A 183 1.85 4.93 -19.19
C PHE A 183 3.23 5.45 -19.55
N GLY A 184 4.11 5.60 -18.55
CA GLY A 184 5.50 6.00 -18.75
C GLY A 184 6.17 6.44 -17.46
N ALA A 185 7.45 6.81 -17.54
CA ALA A 185 8.18 7.45 -16.46
C ALA A 185 7.65 8.87 -16.21
N PHE A 186 7.97 9.43 -15.04
CA PHE A 186 7.49 10.76 -14.64
C PHE A 186 7.81 11.83 -15.69
N ASP A 187 9.08 11.94 -16.09
CA ASP A 187 9.52 12.97 -17.04
C ASP A 187 8.87 12.81 -18.43
N GLU A 188 8.74 11.57 -18.91
CA GLU A 188 8.06 11.28 -20.18
C GLU A 188 6.62 11.77 -20.19
N LEU A 189 5.89 11.53 -19.08
CA LEU A 189 4.49 11.93 -18.96
C LEU A 189 4.35 13.46 -18.80
N MET A 190 5.29 14.10 -18.13
CA MET A 190 5.32 15.57 -18.01
C MET A 190 5.61 16.24 -19.35
N ASP A 191 6.54 15.70 -20.15
CA ASP A 191 6.90 16.23 -21.48
C ASP A 191 5.76 16.08 -22.49
N ARG A 192 4.97 14.99 -22.41
CA ARG A 192 3.78 14.79 -23.26
C ARG A 192 2.68 15.81 -23.02
N LYS A 193 2.65 16.48 -21.85
CA LYS A 193 1.62 17.45 -21.44
C LYS A 193 0.19 16.94 -21.58
N GLY A 194 0.01 15.64 -21.33
CA GLY A 194 -1.26 14.94 -21.47
C GLY A 194 -2.15 15.02 -20.21
N TYR A 195 -2.94 13.98 -20.00
CA TYR A 195 -3.87 13.91 -18.87
C TYR A 195 -3.13 13.83 -17.53
N PHE A 196 -2.00 13.08 -17.47
CA PHE A 196 -1.17 13.04 -16.28
C PHE A 196 -0.65 14.41 -15.89
N TYR A 197 -0.11 15.16 -16.84
CA TYR A 197 0.36 16.53 -16.60
C TYR A 197 -0.74 17.40 -15.97
N SER A 198 -1.95 17.33 -16.53
CA SER A 198 -3.09 18.09 -16.02
C SER A 198 -3.45 17.69 -14.58
N LEU A 199 -3.46 16.39 -14.26
CA LEU A 199 -3.68 15.88 -12.90
C LEU A 199 -2.60 16.36 -11.94
N PHE A 200 -1.34 16.29 -12.36
CA PHE A 200 -0.21 16.70 -11.54
C PHE A 200 -0.26 18.20 -11.23
N MET A 201 -0.47 19.05 -12.23
CA MET A 201 -0.56 20.50 -12.04
C MET A 201 -1.70 20.91 -11.10
N VAL A 202 -2.86 20.27 -11.21
CA VAL A 202 -4.01 20.50 -10.29
C VAL A 202 -3.67 20.06 -8.86
N SER A 203 -2.89 18.99 -8.68
CA SER A 203 -2.50 18.51 -7.34
C SER A 203 -1.49 19.41 -6.63
N GLN A 204 -0.81 20.31 -7.35
CA GLN A 204 0.17 21.26 -6.79
C GLN A 204 -0.44 22.64 -6.46
N SER A 205 -1.68 22.90 -6.90
CA SER A 205 -2.41 24.14 -6.63
C SER A 205 -3.22 24.05 -5.33
#